data_3ea7a5b06b1fbf137208303ac80c421b
#
_entry.id   3ea7a5b06b1fbf137208303ac80c421b
#
_cell.length_a   1.000
_cell.length_b   1.000
_cell.length_c   1.000
_cell.angle_alpha   90.00
_cell.angle_beta   90.00
_cell.angle_gamma   90.00
#
_symmetry.space_group_name_H-M   'P 1'
#
loop_
_entity.id
_entity.type
_entity.pdbx_description
1 polymer ?
#
loop_
_entity_poly.entity_id
_entity_poly.type
_entity_poly.pdbx_seq_one_letter_code
_entity_poly.pdbx_strand_id
1 'polypeptide(L)'
;MDLIDKAIKIRENAYAPYSNFKVGAAVKSETGDVFCGCNVENAAYPQGTCAEAGAIAAMIANGQRNITEAVSYTHLTLPTILLV
;
A
#
# COMPACT_ATOMS: atom_id res chain seq x y z
N MET A 1 -15.55 4.73 -4.21
CA MET A 1 -14.37 3.97 -4.67
C MET A 1 -13.92 3.07 -3.54
N ASP A 2 -13.82 1.79 -3.80
CA ASP A 2 -13.47 0.87 -2.74
C ASP A 2 -11.95 0.77 -2.56
N LEU A 3 -11.55 -0.01 -1.56
CA LEU A 3 -10.15 -0.14 -1.17
C LEU A 3 -9.31 -0.79 -2.28
N ILE A 4 -9.91 -1.75 -2.99
CA ILE A 4 -9.22 -2.46 -4.07
C ILE A 4 -8.90 -1.50 -5.20
N ASP A 5 -9.84 -0.66 -5.60
CA ASP A 5 -9.63 0.32 -6.66
C ASP A 5 -8.52 1.30 -6.30
N LYS A 6 -8.46 1.72 -5.03
CA LYS A 6 -7.41 2.62 -4.58
C LYS A 6 -6.03 1.95 -4.61
N ALA A 7 -5.96 0.67 -4.23
CA ALA A 7 -4.70 -0.07 -4.30
C ALA A 7 -4.23 -0.25 -5.74
N ILE A 8 -5.15 -0.55 -6.65
CA ILE A 8 -4.83 -0.69 -8.07
C ILE A 8 -4.30 0.63 -8.63
N LYS A 9 -4.95 1.73 -8.30
CA LYS A 9 -4.58 3.03 -8.82
C LYS A 9 -3.22 3.49 -8.30
N ILE A 10 -2.96 3.33 -7.01
CA ILE A 10 -1.69 3.78 -6.43
C ILE A 10 -0.52 2.94 -6.92
N ARG A 11 -0.75 1.68 -7.32
CA ARG A 11 0.29 0.82 -7.87
C ARG A 11 0.99 1.45 -9.07
N GLU A 12 0.27 2.27 -9.85
CA GLU A 12 0.85 2.95 -11.02
C GLU A 12 2.04 3.83 -10.64
N ASN A 13 2.08 4.33 -9.42
CA ASN A 13 3.14 5.22 -8.94
C ASN A 13 4.31 4.46 -8.32
N ALA A 14 4.28 3.14 -8.27
CA ALA A 14 5.36 2.37 -7.68
C ALA A 14 6.68 2.58 -8.44
N TYR A 15 7.76 2.60 -7.68
CA TYR A 15 9.09 2.74 -8.25
C TYR A 15 9.84 1.43 -8.07
N ALA A 16 9.86 0.61 -9.12
CA ALA A 16 10.41 -0.74 -9.06
C ALA A 16 11.38 -0.99 -10.23
N PRO A 17 12.49 -0.23 -10.31
CA PRO A 17 13.42 -0.33 -11.46
C PRO A 17 14.22 -1.62 -11.48
N TYR A 18 14.33 -2.33 -10.36
CA TYR A 18 15.13 -3.55 -10.28
C TYR A 18 14.30 -4.80 -10.51
N SER A 19 13.21 -4.95 -9.80
CA SER A 19 12.36 -6.12 -9.90
C SER A 19 11.30 -6.03 -10.99
N ASN A 20 10.94 -4.81 -11.36
CA ASN A 20 9.82 -4.52 -12.26
C ASN A 20 8.50 -5.07 -11.69
N PHE A 21 8.42 -5.20 -10.39
CA PHE A 21 7.27 -5.77 -9.69
C PHE A 21 6.59 -4.69 -8.88
N LYS A 22 5.54 -4.09 -9.46
CA LYS A 22 4.83 -2.98 -8.84
C LYS A 22 3.72 -3.48 -7.94
N VAL A 23 3.64 -2.91 -6.75
CA VAL A 23 2.63 -3.26 -5.74
C VAL A 23 1.96 -1.98 -5.25
N GLY A 24 0.66 -2.02 -5.15
CA GLY A 24 -0.11 -0.95 -4.52
C GLY A 24 -0.83 -1.51 -3.31
N ALA A 25 -0.97 -0.70 -2.27
CA ALA A 25 -1.68 -1.08 -1.06
C ALA A 25 -2.58 0.05 -0.60
N ALA A 26 -3.67 -0.31 0.05
CA ALA A 26 -4.58 0.65 0.67
C ALA A 26 -5.02 0.10 2.00
N VAL A 27 -5.04 0.96 3.02
CA VAL A 27 -5.52 0.60 4.36
C VAL A 27 -6.65 1.54 4.75
N LYS A 28 -7.61 1.00 5.49
CA LYS A 28 -8.73 1.78 6.00
C LYS A 28 -8.64 1.81 7.51
N SER A 29 -8.70 3.00 8.08
CA SER A 29 -8.66 3.17 9.53
C SER A 29 -10.04 3.02 10.14
N GLU A 30 -10.09 2.96 11.47
CA GLU A 30 -11.36 2.84 12.20
C GLU A 30 -12.27 4.05 12.00
N THR A 31 -11.73 5.19 11.59
CA THR A 31 -12.53 6.38 11.29
C THR A 31 -13.12 6.36 9.89
N GLY A 32 -12.74 5.39 9.07
CA GLY A 32 -13.20 5.28 7.69
C GLY A 32 -12.28 5.94 6.68
N ASP A 33 -11.21 6.58 7.12
CA ASP A 33 -10.24 7.20 6.21
C ASP A 33 -9.38 6.13 5.54
N VAL A 34 -9.00 6.39 4.29
CA VAL A 34 -8.21 5.46 3.49
C VAL A 34 -6.84 6.07 3.18
N PHE A 35 -5.80 5.27 3.37
CA PHE A 35 -4.42 5.66 3.10
C PHE A 35 -3.81 4.66 2.14
N CYS A 36 -3.02 5.15 1.18
CA CYS A 36 -2.46 4.34 0.11
C CYS A 36 -0.95 4.40 0.12
N GLY A 37 -0.34 3.33 -0.37
CA GLY A 37 1.09 3.25 -0.55
C GLY A 37 1.45 2.39 -1.75
N CYS A 38 2.65 2.55 -2.26
CA CYS A 38 3.19 1.72 -3.31
C CYS A 38 4.64 1.37 -2.96
N ASN A 39 5.17 0.32 -3.57
CA ASN A 39 6.53 -0.06 -3.26
C ASN A 39 7.53 0.90 -3.92
N VAL A 40 8.62 1.10 -3.21
CA VAL A 40 9.75 1.94 -3.67
C VAL A 40 11.01 1.10 -3.49
N GLU A 41 11.74 0.86 -4.58
CA GLU A 41 12.98 0.11 -4.51
C GLU A 41 14.17 1.05 -4.44
N ASN A 42 15.19 0.61 -3.75
CA ASN A 42 16.43 1.37 -3.60
C ASN A 42 17.58 0.39 -3.67
N ALA A 43 18.70 0.79 -4.32
CA ALA A 43 19.90 -0.03 -4.39
C ALA A 43 20.44 -0.36 -3.00
N ALA A 44 20.29 0.54 -2.04
CA ALA A 44 20.52 0.25 -0.63
C ALA A 44 19.23 -0.35 -0.06
N TYR A 45 19.11 -1.65 -0.14
CA TYR A 45 17.87 -2.39 0.15
C TYR A 45 17.16 -1.95 1.43
N PRO A 46 17.82 -1.74 2.56
CA PRO A 46 17.09 -1.35 3.78
C PRO A 46 16.37 -0.01 3.67
N GLN A 47 16.65 0.79 2.64
CA GLN A 47 16.00 2.08 2.45
C GLN A 47 14.82 2.00 1.48
N GLY A 48 14.56 0.82 0.93
CA GLY A 48 13.36 0.58 0.13
C GLY A 48 12.14 0.48 1.02
N THR A 49 10.97 0.69 0.44
CA THR A 49 9.70 0.64 1.17
C THR A 49 8.73 -0.29 0.47
N CYS A 50 8.12 -1.20 1.23
CA CYS A 50 7.01 -2.02 0.75
C CYS A 50 5.73 -1.17 0.68
N ALA A 51 4.82 -1.56 -0.21
CA ALA A 51 3.58 -0.82 -0.40
C ALA A 51 2.76 -0.71 0.88
N GLU A 52 2.66 -1.79 1.62
CA GLU A 52 1.90 -1.83 2.87
C GLU A 52 2.50 -0.90 3.91
N ALA A 53 3.83 -0.92 4.04
CA ALA A 53 4.53 -0.04 4.97
C ALA A 53 4.29 1.43 4.62
N GLY A 54 4.26 1.75 3.33
CA GLY A 54 3.98 3.12 2.87
C GLY A 54 2.58 3.56 3.26
N ALA A 55 1.57 2.70 3.07
CA ALA A 55 0.19 3.01 3.43
C ALA A 55 0.05 3.21 4.94
N ILE A 56 0.67 2.34 5.73
CA ILE A 56 0.63 2.43 7.18
C ILE A 56 1.34 3.70 7.67
N ALA A 57 2.48 4.03 7.06
CA ALA A 57 3.20 5.25 7.41
C ALA A 57 2.34 6.49 7.17
N ALA A 58 1.61 6.53 6.06
CA ALA A 58 0.71 7.64 5.76
C ALA A 58 -0.41 7.74 6.79
N MET A 59 -0.98 6.61 7.21
CA MET A 59 -2.02 6.57 8.23
C MET A 59 -1.50 7.11 9.57
N ILE A 60 -0.33 6.64 10.00
CA ILE A 60 0.29 7.07 11.25
C ILE A 60 0.60 8.57 11.20
N ALA A 61 1.10 9.06 10.06
CA ALA A 61 1.41 10.47 9.87
C ALA A 61 0.17 11.35 10.01
N ASN A 62 -1.02 10.79 9.75
CA ASN A 62 -2.29 11.49 9.93
C ASN A 62 -2.88 11.34 11.34
N GLY A 63 -2.15 10.73 12.25
CA GLY A 63 -2.57 10.58 13.63
C GLY A 63 -3.48 9.39 13.90
N GLN A 64 -3.69 8.50 12.93
CA GLN A 64 -4.55 7.33 13.09
C GLN A 64 -3.69 6.08 13.23
N ARG A 65 -4.14 5.13 14.03
CA ARG A 65 -3.33 3.99 14.41
C ARG A 65 -4.00 2.63 14.29
N ASN A 66 -5.32 2.59 14.07
CA ASN A 66 -6.06 1.34 14.03
C ASN A 66 -6.58 1.06 12.64
N ILE A 67 -6.21 -0.10 12.10
CA ILE A 67 -6.60 -0.53 10.77
C ILE A 67 -7.77 -1.48 10.88
N THR A 68 -8.81 -1.27 10.05
CA THR A 68 -9.94 -2.18 9.97
C THR A 68 -9.87 -3.08 8.74
N GLU A 69 -9.29 -2.58 7.65
CA GLU A 69 -9.12 -3.35 6.42
C GLU A 69 -7.81 -2.97 5.74
N ALA A 70 -7.21 -3.92 5.04
CA ALA A 70 -6.02 -3.67 4.24
C ALA A 70 -6.10 -4.50 2.97
N VAL A 71 -5.68 -3.91 1.86
CA VAL A 71 -5.64 -4.56 0.54
C VAL A 71 -4.25 -4.34 -0.05
N SER A 72 -3.68 -5.41 -0.59
CA SER A 72 -2.44 -5.35 -1.34
C SER A 72 -2.71 -5.90 -2.73
N TYR A 73 -2.25 -5.22 -3.77
CA TYR A 73 -2.51 -5.60 -5.15
C TYR A 73 -1.25 -5.59 -6.00
N THR A 74 -1.02 -6.69 -6.72
CA THR A 74 0.06 -6.80 -7.71
C THR A 74 -0.57 -7.07 -9.07
N HIS A 75 0.20 -6.91 -10.13
CA HIS A 75 -0.33 -7.12 -11.48
C HIS A 75 -0.54 -8.60 -11.84
N LEU A 76 -0.02 -9.52 -11.04
CA LEU A 76 -0.04 -10.95 -11.35
C LEU A 76 -1.09 -11.74 -10.56
N THR A 77 -1.67 -11.16 -9.52
CA THR A 77 -2.51 -11.91 -8.59
C THR A 77 -3.79 -11.17 -8.28
N LEU A 78 -4.70 -11.90 -7.65
CA LEU A 78 -5.88 -11.29 -7.05
C LEU A 78 -5.44 -10.45 -5.85
N PRO A 79 -6.21 -9.41 -5.50
CA PRO A 79 -5.90 -8.61 -4.33
C PRO A 79 -5.88 -9.46 -3.07
N THR A 80 -4.94 -9.16 -2.18
CA THR A 80 -4.92 -9.76 -0.84
C THR A 80 -5.65 -8.81 0.09
N ILE A 81 -6.67 -9.31 0.77
CA ILE A 81 -7.50 -8.52 1.67
C ILE A 81 -7.32 -9.04 3.08
N LEU A 82 -6.98 -8.14 3.99
CA LEU A 82 -6.83 -8.45 5.41
C LEU A 82 -7.88 -7.67 6.20
N LEU A 83 -8.65 -8.40 7.02
CA LEU A 83 -9.58 -7.79 7.96
C LEU A 83 -8.95 -7.87 9.33
N VAL A 84 -8.87 -6.75 9.99
CA VAL A 84 -8.15 -6.63 11.26
C VAL A 84 -9.11 -6.30 12.38
#